data_081a7ae44e5a3f4ba45deb0b77dcd330
#
_entry.id   081a7ae44e5a3f4ba45deb0b77dcd330
#
_cell.length_a   1.000
_cell.length_b   1.000
_cell.length_c   1.000
_cell.angle_alpha   90.00
_cell.angle_beta   90.00
_cell.angle_gamma   90.00
#
_symmetry.space_group_name_H-M   'P 1'
#
loop_
_entity.id
_entity.type
_entity.pdbx_description
1 polymer ?
#
loop_
_entity_poly.entity_id
_entity_poly.type
_entity_poly.pdbx_seq_one_letter_code
_entity_poly.pdbx_strand_id
1 'polypeptide(L)'
;MNATNIVLTIMVIILAIGAVFYFLRSKREKEKQNEDEIDVDDKTYTIEKMTAFVKKRLDEITKINLYDIGLSEEELKRRKSKKYELKKALKGCTYGDVNDKKYVKELIYDLLSKEYGVDETNISRAIHFDVPSLLTPQYKFDILIYMYKKEFAYEALSELIKKYDLDSLKYVAGETKPAYVITSEEISDIFEKEKLVLTFTDKLNVLCQRIYQHYKGFSSIDEIRDMNIDGVSGGVSGLPESFLSQVAQTDSDYLDQISEHNVPRACDSIWIMFRGKSIRLAFLSFGTEAELKSVCQNIYKYNNPGQLSDTNGYKINEMKDGSRVVVVRPSMSETWAFFVRKFDVKRATLEQIIKIKGKDEAIELLKYLVKGARIISLTGEQGCRKNNNAYGNDWKYIWNNEPSYHRNCVRVAFEKNLSNKKHLINAWNWNSIWTRLFGRSKENWRFC
;
A
#
# COMPACT_ATOMS: atom_id res chain seq x y z
N MET A 1 -17.93 -64.50 30.23
CA MET A 1 -18.80 -63.55 29.45
C MET A 1 -19.61 -64.38 28.45
N ASN A 2 -20.93 -64.40 28.58
CA ASN A 2 -21.82 -65.22 27.70
C ASN A 2 -21.76 -64.69 26.29
N ALA A 3 -21.72 -65.63 25.31
CA ALA A 3 -21.67 -65.30 23.89
C ALA A 3 -22.76 -64.29 23.43
N THR A 4 -23.92 -64.31 24.08
CA THR A 4 -25.01 -63.37 23.87
C THR A 4 -24.65 -61.93 24.20
N ASN A 5 -23.84 -61.67 25.23
CA ASN A 5 -23.41 -60.33 25.59
C ASN A 5 -22.36 -59.77 24.59
N ILE A 6 -21.51 -60.61 24.05
CA ILE A 6 -20.54 -60.22 23.01
C ILE A 6 -21.27 -59.80 21.72
N VAL A 7 -22.27 -60.54 21.30
CA VAL A 7 -23.08 -60.22 20.11
C VAL A 7 -23.87 -58.93 20.31
N LEU A 8 -24.44 -58.70 21.51
CA LEU A 8 -25.14 -57.45 21.81
C LEU A 8 -24.23 -56.24 21.78
N THR A 9 -22.99 -56.38 22.30
CA THR A 9 -22.00 -55.28 22.34
C THR A 9 -21.56 -54.96 20.91
N ILE A 10 -21.33 -55.94 20.06
CA ILE A 10 -20.97 -55.72 18.65
C ILE A 10 -22.09 -55.02 17.85
N MET A 11 -23.39 -55.43 18.09
CA MET A 11 -24.53 -54.75 17.49
C MET A 11 -24.63 -53.27 17.92
N VAL A 12 -24.41 -52.96 19.18
CA VAL A 12 -24.43 -51.54 19.64
C VAL A 12 -23.29 -50.73 19.03
N ILE A 13 -22.09 -51.31 18.88
CA ILE A 13 -20.98 -50.63 18.20
C ILE A 13 -21.28 -50.36 16.72
N ILE A 14 -21.84 -51.33 16.02
CA ILE A 14 -22.24 -51.18 14.61
C ILE A 14 -23.31 -50.10 14.44
N LEU A 15 -24.30 -50.05 15.32
CA LEU A 15 -25.33 -49.00 15.32
C LEU A 15 -24.73 -47.61 15.63
N ALA A 16 -23.80 -47.51 16.59
CA ALA A 16 -23.13 -46.27 16.88
C ALA A 16 -22.30 -45.77 15.71
N ILE A 17 -21.54 -46.64 15.04
CA ILE A 17 -20.76 -46.32 13.83
C ILE A 17 -21.69 -45.88 12.69
N GLY A 18 -22.82 -46.58 12.50
CA GLY A 18 -23.83 -46.22 11.51
C GLY A 18 -24.45 -44.85 11.78
N ALA A 19 -24.74 -44.53 13.04
CA ALA A 19 -25.28 -43.22 13.45
C ALA A 19 -24.25 -42.08 13.21
N VAL A 20 -22.98 -42.29 13.55
CA VAL A 20 -21.92 -41.32 13.29
C VAL A 20 -21.73 -41.11 11.77
N PHE A 21 -21.75 -42.20 11.01
CA PHE A 21 -21.63 -42.12 9.52
C PHE A 21 -22.80 -41.38 8.89
N TYR A 22 -24.02 -41.66 9.39
CA TYR A 22 -25.25 -40.96 8.96
C TYR A 22 -25.19 -39.47 9.30
N PHE A 23 -24.73 -39.13 10.49
CA PHE A 23 -24.58 -37.74 10.93
C PHE A 23 -23.52 -36.97 10.11
N LEU A 24 -22.37 -37.60 9.84
CA LEU A 24 -21.33 -37.03 8.97
C LEU A 24 -21.78 -36.87 7.53
N ARG A 25 -22.55 -37.83 7.01
CA ARG A 25 -23.12 -37.77 5.69
C ARG A 25 -24.21 -36.70 5.58
N SER A 26 -25.09 -36.58 6.55
CA SER A 26 -26.12 -35.54 6.62
C SER A 26 -25.51 -34.15 6.75
N LYS A 27 -24.39 -34.02 7.49
CA LYS A 27 -23.63 -32.76 7.56
C LYS A 27 -23.00 -32.39 6.21
N ARG A 28 -22.41 -33.36 5.50
CA ARG A 28 -21.85 -33.14 4.13
C ARG A 28 -22.94 -32.83 3.10
N GLU A 29 -24.12 -33.47 3.22
CA GLU A 29 -25.23 -33.18 2.31
C GLU A 29 -25.83 -31.78 2.57
N LYS A 30 -25.88 -31.33 3.82
CA LYS A 30 -26.25 -29.94 4.18
C LYS A 30 -25.22 -28.92 3.72
N GLU A 31 -23.93 -29.23 3.85
CA GLU A 31 -22.84 -28.38 3.33
C GLU A 31 -22.92 -28.31 1.79
N LYS A 32 -23.15 -29.41 1.09
CA LYS A 32 -23.38 -29.45 -0.38
C LYS A 32 -24.66 -28.73 -0.80
N GLN A 33 -25.77 -28.89 -0.08
CA GLN A 33 -27.00 -28.16 -0.38
C GLN A 33 -26.84 -26.67 -0.19
N ASN A 34 -26.07 -26.22 0.81
CA ASN A 34 -25.70 -24.83 0.96
C ASN A 34 -24.74 -24.34 -0.16
N GLU A 35 -23.89 -25.22 -0.71
CA GLU A 35 -23.06 -24.89 -1.88
C GLU A 35 -23.86 -24.83 -3.18
N ASP A 36 -24.90 -25.70 -3.36
CA ASP A 36 -25.70 -25.77 -4.58
C ASP A 36 -26.82 -24.71 -4.63
N GLU A 37 -27.34 -24.20 -3.51
CA GLU A 37 -28.33 -23.10 -3.45
C GLU A 37 -27.70 -21.71 -3.69
N ILE A 38 -26.36 -21.62 -3.68
CA ILE A 38 -25.60 -20.37 -3.93
C ILE A 38 -25.54 -20.00 -5.46
N ASP A 39 -26.18 -20.72 -6.39
CA ASP A 39 -25.60 -20.85 -7.74
C ASP A 39 -26.19 -20.04 -8.90
N VAL A 40 -27.15 -19.14 -8.74
CA VAL A 40 -27.60 -18.34 -9.91
C VAL A 40 -27.51 -16.83 -9.69
N ASP A 41 -27.72 -16.35 -8.50
CA ASP A 41 -27.74 -14.92 -8.16
C ASP A 41 -26.37 -14.38 -7.68
N ASP A 42 -25.52 -15.24 -7.12
CA ASP A 42 -24.19 -14.88 -6.60
C ASP A 42 -23.20 -14.47 -7.70
N LYS A 43 -23.36 -15.00 -8.90
CA LYS A 43 -22.52 -14.62 -10.07
C LYS A 43 -22.65 -13.14 -10.46
N THR A 44 -23.64 -12.45 -9.94
CA THR A 44 -23.87 -11.02 -10.24
C THR A 44 -23.09 -10.11 -9.27
N TYR A 45 -22.91 -10.53 -8.02
CA TYR A 45 -22.28 -9.74 -6.96
C TYR A 45 -20.79 -10.06 -6.74
N THR A 46 -20.05 -10.39 -7.79
CA THR A 46 -18.58 -10.55 -7.69
C THR A 46 -17.86 -9.22 -7.81
N ILE A 47 -16.69 -9.10 -7.19
CA ILE A 47 -15.85 -7.90 -7.23
C ILE A 47 -15.48 -7.53 -8.67
N GLU A 48 -15.20 -8.54 -9.52
CA GLU A 48 -14.84 -8.33 -10.93
C GLU A 48 -15.98 -7.69 -11.71
N LYS A 49 -17.22 -8.18 -11.53
CA LYS A 49 -18.39 -7.63 -12.22
C LYS A 49 -18.74 -6.23 -11.73
N MET A 50 -18.70 -6.02 -10.42
CA MET A 50 -18.89 -4.68 -9.84
C MET A 50 -17.81 -3.71 -10.33
N THR A 51 -16.56 -4.13 -10.38
CA THR A 51 -15.46 -3.32 -10.92
C THR A 51 -15.67 -3.00 -12.40
N ALA A 52 -16.11 -3.97 -13.20
CA ALA A 52 -16.43 -3.77 -14.60
C ALA A 52 -17.60 -2.79 -14.81
N PHE A 53 -18.64 -2.90 -13.97
CA PHE A 53 -19.77 -1.98 -13.97
C PHE A 53 -19.32 -0.55 -13.64
N VAL A 54 -18.60 -0.37 -12.53
CA VAL A 54 -18.07 0.94 -12.11
C VAL A 54 -17.19 1.54 -13.20
N LYS A 55 -16.28 0.75 -13.77
CA LYS A 55 -15.43 1.18 -14.89
C LYS A 55 -16.25 1.66 -16.08
N LYS A 56 -17.26 0.88 -16.50
CA LYS A 56 -18.16 1.23 -17.60
C LYS A 56 -18.90 2.55 -17.33
N ARG A 57 -19.48 2.70 -16.13
CA ARG A 57 -20.24 3.91 -15.76
C ARG A 57 -19.35 5.17 -15.70
N LEU A 58 -18.18 5.08 -15.09
CA LEU A 58 -17.23 6.19 -15.02
C LEU A 58 -16.68 6.55 -16.42
N ASP A 59 -16.46 5.57 -17.27
CA ASP A 59 -16.07 5.76 -18.67
C ASP A 59 -17.20 6.45 -19.47
N GLU A 60 -18.45 6.05 -19.30
CA GLU A 60 -19.61 6.72 -19.91
C GLU A 60 -19.67 8.18 -19.51
N ILE A 61 -19.59 8.50 -18.21
CA ILE A 61 -19.59 9.89 -17.70
C ILE A 61 -18.45 10.71 -18.31
N THR A 62 -17.27 10.11 -18.46
CA THR A 62 -16.08 10.81 -18.98
C THR A 62 -16.05 10.96 -20.49
N LYS A 63 -16.71 10.06 -21.26
CA LYS A 63 -16.71 10.03 -22.73
C LYS A 63 -17.94 10.67 -23.35
N ILE A 64 -19.04 10.83 -22.61
CA ILE A 64 -20.32 11.35 -23.12
C ILE A 64 -20.12 12.68 -23.88
N ASN A 65 -20.71 12.79 -25.07
CA ASN A 65 -20.76 14.04 -25.82
C ASN A 65 -21.95 14.88 -25.35
N LEU A 66 -21.68 15.92 -24.59
CA LEU A 66 -22.71 16.75 -23.96
C LEU A 66 -23.44 17.66 -24.95
N TYR A 67 -22.93 17.84 -26.17
CA TYR A 67 -23.54 18.71 -27.17
C TYR A 67 -24.70 18.05 -27.90
N ASP A 68 -24.76 16.72 -27.92
CA ASP A 68 -25.74 15.95 -28.68
C ASP A 68 -27.06 15.71 -27.88
N ILE A 69 -27.15 16.15 -26.61
CA ILE A 69 -28.22 15.75 -25.68
C ILE A 69 -29.34 16.83 -25.56
N GLY A 70 -29.18 18.00 -26.22
CA GLY A 70 -30.24 19.06 -26.18
C GLY A 70 -30.50 19.63 -24.78
N LEU A 71 -29.46 19.71 -23.94
CA LEU A 71 -29.55 20.23 -22.57
C LEU A 71 -29.71 21.74 -22.51
N SER A 72 -30.31 22.23 -21.42
CA SER A 72 -30.27 23.65 -21.10
C SER A 72 -28.83 24.14 -20.86
N GLU A 73 -28.57 25.43 -21.07
CA GLU A 73 -27.22 26.00 -20.96
C GLU A 73 -26.63 25.82 -19.54
N GLU A 74 -27.45 25.96 -18.52
CA GLU A 74 -27.05 25.74 -17.11
C GLU A 74 -26.73 24.29 -16.83
N GLU A 75 -27.54 23.36 -17.32
CA GLU A 75 -27.33 21.93 -17.13
C GLU A 75 -26.09 21.45 -17.91
N LEU A 76 -25.89 21.97 -19.12
CA LEU A 76 -24.69 21.74 -19.91
C LEU A 76 -23.41 22.17 -19.15
N LYS A 77 -23.44 23.39 -18.57
CA LYS A 77 -22.32 23.91 -17.77
C LYS A 77 -22.05 23.04 -16.55
N ARG A 78 -23.08 22.63 -15.83
CA ARG A 78 -22.98 21.75 -14.66
C ARG A 78 -22.39 20.39 -15.02
N ARG A 79 -22.85 19.76 -16.08
CA ARG A 79 -22.35 18.44 -16.55
C ARG A 79 -20.91 18.53 -17.07
N LYS A 80 -20.56 19.63 -17.75
CA LYS A 80 -19.18 19.90 -18.16
C LYS A 80 -18.23 20.00 -16.96
N SER A 81 -18.62 20.73 -15.92
CA SER A 81 -17.82 20.86 -14.69
C SER A 81 -17.60 19.49 -14.03
N LYS A 82 -18.68 18.73 -13.80
CA LYS A 82 -18.59 17.38 -13.22
C LYS A 82 -17.68 16.43 -14.04
N LYS A 83 -17.84 16.46 -15.38
CA LYS A 83 -16.99 15.67 -16.28
C LYS A 83 -15.52 16.05 -16.16
N TYR A 84 -15.21 17.34 -16.09
CA TYR A 84 -13.85 17.84 -15.93
C TYR A 84 -13.26 17.46 -14.58
N GLU A 85 -14.02 17.64 -13.51
CA GLU A 85 -13.63 17.29 -12.14
C GLU A 85 -13.34 15.78 -12.02
N LEU A 86 -14.23 14.94 -12.56
CA LEU A 86 -14.01 13.50 -12.57
C LEU A 86 -12.74 13.11 -13.36
N LYS A 87 -12.52 13.67 -14.54
CA LYS A 87 -11.30 13.42 -15.32
C LYS A 87 -10.03 13.84 -14.55
N LYS A 88 -10.09 14.99 -13.89
CA LYS A 88 -9.00 15.49 -13.05
C LYS A 88 -8.74 14.54 -11.87
N ALA A 89 -9.79 14.13 -11.18
CA ALA A 89 -9.67 13.21 -10.04
C ALA A 89 -9.13 11.83 -10.45
N LEU A 90 -9.64 11.24 -11.54
CA LEU A 90 -9.14 9.97 -12.06
C LEU A 90 -7.64 10.04 -12.43
N LYS A 91 -7.18 11.19 -12.91
CA LYS A 91 -5.75 11.43 -13.16
C LYS A 91 -4.97 11.59 -11.86
N GLY A 92 -5.54 12.33 -10.88
CA GLY A 92 -4.94 12.52 -9.57
C GLY A 92 -4.79 11.22 -8.77
N CYS A 93 -5.74 10.29 -8.90
CA CYS A 93 -5.64 8.94 -8.31
C CYS A 93 -4.37 8.21 -8.78
N THR A 94 -4.04 8.29 -10.09
CA THR A 94 -2.81 7.70 -10.63
C THR A 94 -1.55 8.34 -10.03
N TYR A 95 -1.64 9.57 -9.55
CA TYR A 95 -0.54 10.29 -8.89
C TYR A 95 -0.47 10.07 -7.38
N GLY A 96 -1.39 9.29 -6.83
CA GLY A 96 -1.49 9.02 -5.40
C GLY A 96 -2.07 10.17 -4.59
N ASP A 97 -2.94 11.00 -5.19
CA ASP A 97 -3.64 12.07 -4.46
C ASP A 97 -4.77 11.49 -3.60
N VAL A 98 -4.69 11.72 -2.30
CA VAL A 98 -5.65 11.19 -1.32
C VAL A 98 -7.02 11.86 -1.43
N ASN A 99 -7.09 13.15 -1.78
CA ASN A 99 -8.37 13.86 -1.94
C ASN A 99 -9.10 13.39 -3.19
N ASP A 100 -8.37 13.24 -4.30
CA ASP A 100 -8.91 12.70 -5.54
C ASP A 100 -9.38 11.24 -5.36
N LYS A 101 -8.62 10.44 -4.60
CA LYS A 101 -9.03 9.08 -4.19
C LYS A 101 -10.35 9.10 -3.42
N LYS A 102 -10.48 9.98 -2.42
CA LYS A 102 -11.70 10.10 -1.62
C LYS A 102 -12.90 10.43 -2.50
N TYR A 103 -12.77 11.42 -3.39
CA TYR A 103 -13.82 11.79 -4.33
C TYR A 103 -14.25 10.62 -5.24
N VAL A 104 -13.31 9.88 -5.81
CA VAL A 104 -13.63 8.73 -6.67
C VAL A 104 -14.29 7.61 -5.87
N LYS A 105 -13.86 7.36 -4.63
CA LYS A 105 -14.49 6.36 -3.74
C LYS A 105 -15.94 6.74 -3.38
N GLU A 106 -16.22 8.02 -3.15
CA GLU A 106 -17.58 8.51 -2.92
C GLU A 106 -18.48 8.28 -4.14
N LEU A 107 -17.95 8.49 -5.35
CA LEU A 107 -18.68 8.16 -6.59
C LEU A 107 -18.91 6.65 -6.74
N ILE A 108 -17.93 5.82 -6.42
CA ILE A 108 -18.10 4.35 -6.43
C ILE A 108 -19.18 3.94 -5.42
N TYR A 109 -19.19 4.52 -4.24
CA TYR A 109 -20.20 4.29 -3.22
C TYR A 109 -21.62 4.60 -3.75
N ASP A 110 -21.78 5.76 -4.38
CA ASP A 110 -23.06 6.16 -4.98
C ASP A 110 -23.49 5.22 -6.12
N LEU A 111 -22.57 4.83 -6.99
CA LEU A 111 -22.85 3.89 -8.09
C LEU A 111 -23.28 2.50 -7.57
N LEU A 112 -22.63 1.99 -6.55
CA LEU A 112 -22.94 0.68 -5.99
C LEU A 112 -24.28 0.68 -5.25
N SER A 113 -24.52 1.69 -4.41
CA SER A 113 -25.74 1.77 -3.59
C SER A 113 -26.97 2.15 -4.40
N LYS A 114 -26.85 3.09 -5.36
CA LYS A 114 -28.01 3.68 -6.06
C LYS A 114 -28.29 3.03 -7.42
N GLU A 115 -27.24 2.63 -8.16
CA GLU A 115 -27.39 2.13 -9.53
C GLU A 115 -27.21 0.61 -9.64
N TYR A 116 -26.25 0.05 -8.90
CA TYR A 116 -26.02 -1.42 -8.91
C TYR A 116 -26.99 -2.16 -8.00
N GLY A 117 -27.50 -1.48 -6.97
CA GLY A 117 -28.47 -2.05 -6.04
C GLY A 117 -27.83 -2.89 -4.93
N VAL A 118 -26.62 -2.52 -4.50
CA VAL A 118 -25.99 -3.16 -3.33
C VAL A 118 -26.70 -2.68 -2.07
N ASP A 119 -27.22 -3.62 -1.30
CA ASP A 119 -27.95 -3.41 -0.06
C ASP A 119 -27.46 -4.34 1.06
N GLU A 120 -28.10 -4.25 2.22
CA GLU A 120 -27.72 -5.02 3.41
C GLU A 120 -27.91 -6.55 3.23
N THR A 121 -28.78 -6.97 2.33
CA THR A 121 -29.11 -8.37 2.10
C THR A 121 -28.15 -9.06 1.12
N ASN A 122 -27.54 -8.32 0.21
CA ASN A 122 -26.73 -8.86 -0.87
C ASN A 122 -25.22 -8.54 -0.78
N ILE A 123 -24.82 -7.58 0.06
CA ILE A 123 -23.43 -7.13 0.19
C ILE A 123 -22.48 -8.26 0.60
N SER A 124 -22.96 -9.19 1.43
CA SER A 124 -22.16 -10.33 1.91
C SER A 124 -21.91 -11.40 0.85
N ARG A 125 -22.57 -11.30 -0.34
CA ARG A 125 -22.27 -12.13 -1.51
C ARG A 125 -20.95 -11.73 -2.19
N ALA A 126 -20.56 -10.44 -2.11
CA ALA A 126 -19.31 -9.96 -2.69
C ALA A 126 -18.10 -10.25 -1.78
N ILE A 127 -18.26 -10.00 -0.50
CA ILE A 127 -17.27 -10.28 0.55
C ILE A 127 -18.06 -10.88 1.73
N HIS A 128 -17.74 -12.09 2.15
CA HIS A 128 -18.45 -12.85 3.18
C HIS A 128 -18.35 -12.26 4.58
N PHE A 129 -18.79 -11.01 4.76
CA PHE A 129 -18.69 -10.29 6.03
C PHE A 129 -19.36 -11.02 7.20
N ASP A 130 -20.45 -11.74 6.95
CA ASP A 130 -21.25 -12.41 7.97
C ASP A 130 -20.69 -13.79 8.34
N VAL A 131 -19.71 -14.30 7.57
CA VAL A 131 -19.08 -15.61 7.81
C VAL A 131 -17.55 -15.43 7.89
N PRO A 132 -17.00 -15.08 9.06
CA PRO A 132 -15.57 -14.77 9.24
C PRO A 132 -14.60 -15.88 8.79
N SER A 133 -15.05 -17.14 8.82
CA SER A 133 -14.25 -18.30 8.37
C SER A 133 -14.01 -18.31 6.85
N LEU A 134 -14.87 -17.67 6.06
CA LEU A 134 -14.74 -17.56 4.60
C LEU A 134 -13.94 -16.32 4.17
N LEU A 135 -13.63 -15.42 5.11
CA LEU A 135 -12.79 -14.25 4.83
C LEU A 135 -11.33 -14.66 4.65
N THR A 136 -10.76 -14.29 3.52
CA THR A 136 -9.31 -14.42 3.31
C THR A 136 -8.54 -13.52 4.29
N PRO A 137 -7.28 -13.84 4.64
CA PRO A 137 -6.46 -12.98 5.50
C PRO A 137 -6.36 -11.54 4.98
N GLN A 138 -6.37 -11.34 3.67
CA GLN A 138 -6.39 -10.01 3.05
C GLN A 138 -7.67 -9.23 3.38
N TYR A 139 -8.86 -9.85 3.27
CA TYR A 139 -10.12 -9.18 3.65
C TYR A 139 -10.19 -8.90 5.15
N LYS A 140 -9.72 -9.82 5.99
CA LYS A 140 -9.61 -9.59 7.44
C LYS A 140 -8.74 -8.37 7.73
N PHE A 141 -7.60 -8.25 7.05
CA PHE A 141 -6.72 -7.09 7.17
C PHE A 141 -7.37 -5.80 6.66
N ASP A 142 -8.03 -5.82 5.50
CA ASP A 142 -8.72 -4.65 4.94
C ASP A 142 -9.79 -4.13 5.91
N ILE A 143 -10.54 -5.02 6.56
CA ILE A 143 -11.54 -4.68 7.58
C ILE A 143 -10.86 -4.10 8.84
N LEU A 144 -9.80 -4.74 9.34
CA LEU A 144 -9.02 -4.26 10.48
C LEU A 144 -8.51 -2.84 10.24
N ILE A 145 -7.84 -2.62 9.11
CA ILE A 145 -7.30 -1.31 8.74
C ILE A 145 -8.41 -0.28 8.59
N TYR A 146 -9.55 -0.64 7.99
CA TYR A 146 -10.69 0.27 7.86
C TYR A 146 -11.21 0.72 9.23
N MET A 147 -11.38 -0.21 10.17
CA MET A 147 -11.88 0.09 11.52
C MET A 147 -10.86 0.91 12.33
N TYR A 148 -9.60 0.53 12.31
CA TYR A 148 -8.52 1.31 12.96
C TYR A 148 -8.37 2.71 12.35
N LYS A 149 -8.65 2.87 11.06
CA LYS A 149 -8.59 4.16 10.38
C LYS A 149 -9.67 5.13 10.84
N LYS A 150 -10.82 4.65 11.32
CA LYS A 150 -11.86 5.48 11.94
C LYS A 150 -11.36 6.16 13.23
N GLU A 151 -10.48 5.50 13.97
CA GLU A 151 -9.96 5.99 15.25
C GLU A 151 -8.61 6.69 15.09
N PHE A 152 -7.69 6.11 14.33
CA PHE A 152 -6.29 6.54 14.24
C PHE A 152 -5.93 7.19 12.90
N ALA A 153 -6.87 7.34 11.97
CA ALA A 153 -6.65 7.90 10.65
C ALA A 153 -5.44 7.25 9.92
N TYR A 154 -4.44 8.02 9.54
CA TYR A 154 -3.26 7.51 8.85
C TYR A 154 -2.27 6.75 9.75
N GLU A 155 -2.44 6.76 11.06
CA GLU A 155 -1.63 5.98 12.02
C GLU A 155 -2.18 4.55 12.22
N ALA A 156 -3.28 4.18 11.58
CA ALA A 156 -3.98 2.92 11.77
C ALA A 156 -3.05 1.68 11.74
N LEU A 157 -2.23 1.55 10.71
CA LEU A 157 -1.28 0.44 10.59
C LEU A 157 -0.19 0.50 11.68
N SER A 158 0.30 1.69 11.99
CA SER A 158 1.31 1.89 13.04
C SER A 158 0.80 1.50 14.42
N GLU A 159 -0.45 1.82 14.73
CA GLU A 159 -1.09 1.45 15.99
C GLU A 159 -1.41 -0.05 16.05
N LEU A 160 -1.85 -0.66 14.94
CA LEU A 160 -2.05 -2.10 14.85
C LEU A 160 -0.73 -2.86 15.10
N ILE A 161 0.36 -2.44 14.45
CA ILE A 161 1.69 -3.06 14.63
C ILE A 161 2.14 -2.94 16.09
N LYS A 162 1.98 -1.78 16.72
CA LYS A 162 2.38 -1.55 18.11
C LYS A 162 1.54 -2.36 19.10
N LYS A 163 0.21 -2.39 18.92
CA LYS A 163 -0.72 -3.06 19.82
C LYS A 163 -0.45 -4.56 19.92
N TYR A 164 -0.07 -5.17 18.81
CA TYR A 164 0.15 -6.61 18.70
C TYR A 164 1.62 -7.03 18.55
N ASP A 165 2.56 -6.09 18.71
CA ASP A 165 4.02 -6.32 18.60
C ASP A 165 4.40 -7.04 17.29
N LEU A 166 3.77 -6.64 16.19
CA LEU A 166 3.95 -7.29 14.89
C LEU A 166 5.31 -7.01 14.25
N ASP A 167 6.09 -6.09 14.79
CA ASP A 167 7.45 -5.75 14.38
C ASP A 167 8.53 -6.48 15.18
N SER A 168 8.20 -7.60 15.83
CA SER A 168 9.12 -8.52 16.49
C SER A 168 9.80 -9.47 15.50
N LEU A 169 11.01 -9.94 15.83
CA LEU A 169 11.72 -10.96 15.07
C LEU A 169 11.07 -12.34 15.27
N LYS A 170 10.83 -13.07 14.19
CA LYS A 170 10.15 -14.37 14.20
C LYS A 170 10.91 -15.39 13.35
N TYR A 171 10.85 -16.64 13.77
CA TYR A 171 11.29 -17.76 12.96
C TYR A 171 10.12 -18.24 12.10
N VAL A 172 10.28 -18.17 10.79
CA VAL A 172 9.29 -18.63 9.83
C VAL A 172 9.70 -20.02 9.34
N ALA A 173 8.73 -20.90 9.19
CA ALA A 173 8.98 -22.24 8.65
C ALA A 173 9.65 -22.14 7.25
N GLY A 174 10.76 -22.84 7.06
CA GLY A 174 11.55 -22.79 5.83
C GLY A 174 12.63 -21.70 5.78
N GLU A 175 12.68 -20.75 6.73
CA GLU A 175 13.75 -19.75 6.80
C GLU A 175 14.79 -20.12 7.86
N THR A 176 16.07 -20.00 7.52
CA THR A 176 17.19 -20.34 8.44
C THR A 176 17.51 -19.22 9.42
N LYS A 177 17.00 -18.02 9.19
CA LYS A 177 17.24 -16.82 10.02
C LYS A 177 15.93 -16.19 10.45
N PRO A 178 15.88 -15.60 11.67
CA PRO A 178 14.69 -14.87 12.08
C PRO A 178 14.48 -13.65 11.18
N ALA A 179 13.23 -13.40 10.82
CA ALA A 179 12.81 -12.30 9.96
C ALA A 179 11.70 -11.48 10.59
N TYR A 180 11.53 -10.25 10.14
CA TYR A 180 10.36 -9.43 10.44
C TYR A 180 9.26 -9.79 9.44
N VAL A 181 8.23 -10.47 9.90
CA VAL A 181 7.11 -10.90 9.06
C VAL A 181 5.79 -10.82 9.81
N ILE A 182 4.73 -10.45 9.10
CA ILE A 182 3.35 -10.55 9.58
C ILE A 182 2.69 -11.67 8.78
N THR A 183 2.24 -12.71 9.49
CA THR A 183 1.70 -13.93 8.86
C THR A 183 0.18 -13.87 8.70
N SER A 184 -0.37 -14.81 7.93
CA SER A 184 -1.80 -14.98 7.72
C SER A 184 -2.53 -15.37 9.00
N GLU A 185 -1.90 -16.20 9.81
CA GLU A 185 -2.40 -16.69 11.09
C GLU A 185 -2.52 -15.53 12.08
N GLU A 186 -1.49 -14.69 12.20
CA GLU A 186 -1.52 -13.53 13.09
C GLU A 186 -2.65 -12.55 12.74
N ILE A 187 -2.86 -12.27 11.46
CA ILE A 187 -3.97 -11.41 11.02
C ILE A 187 -5.32 -12.04 11.35
N SER A 188 -5.44 -13.35 11.20
CA SER A 188 -6.68 -14.07 11.52
C SER A 188 -6.95 -14.04 13.03
N ASP A 189 -5.93 -14.30 13.86
CA ASP A 189 -6.02 -14.25 15.30
C ASP A 189 -6.39 -12.85 15.82
N ILE A 190 -5.79 -11.80 15.22
CA ILE A 190 -6.10 -10.41 15.58
C ILE A 190 -7.55 -10.09 15.21
N PHE A 191 -8.00 -10.50 14.04
CA PHE A 191 -9.38 -10.28 13.59
C PHE A 191 -10.39 -10.90 14.55
N GLU A 192 -10.13 -12.12 15.02
CA GLU A 192 -10.98 -12.80 15.99
C GLU A 192 -10.97 -12.14 17.38
N LYS A 193 -9.80 -11.64 17.82
CA LYS A 193 -9.64 -10.93 19.09
C LYS A 193 -10.37 -9.59 19.12
N GLU A 194 -10.34 -8.85 18.02
CA GLU A 194 -10.96 -7.51 17.93
C GLU A 194 -12.49 -7.54 17.92
N LYS A 195 -13.13 -8.68 17.56
CA LYS A 195 -14.60 -8.87 17.55
C LYS A 195 -15.35 -7.70 16.93
N LEU A 196 -14.90 -7.28 15.74
CA LEU A 196 -15.40 -6.08 15.07
C LEU A 196 -16.87 -6.25 14.65
N VAL A 197 -17.68 -5.24 14.94
CA VAL A 197 -19.06 -5.15 14.46
C VAL A 197 -19.10 -4.15 13.32
N LEU A 198 -19.51 -4.60 12.14
CA LEU A 198 -19.59 -3.78 10.92
C LEU A 198 -21.02 -3.37 10.66
N THR A 199 -21.25 -2.07 10.48
CA THR A 199 -22.51 -1.57 9.90
C THR A 199 -22.52 -1.78 8.40
N PHE A 200 -23.71 -1.69 7.78
CA PHE A 200 -23.81 -1.73 6.31
C PHE A 200 -22.90 -0.70 5.63
N THR A 201 -22.86 0.52 6.16
CA THR A 201 -21.97 1.58 5.65
C THR A 201 -20.50 1.17 5.73
N ASP A 202 -20.08 0.46 6.77
CA ASP A 202 -18.71 -0.03 6.91
C ASP A 202 -18.39 -1.09 5.86
N LYS A 203 -19.27 -2.09 5.72
CA LYS A 203 -19.17 -3.14 4.72
C LYS A 203 -19.07 -2.54 3.30
N LEU A 204 -19.93 -1.57 2.99
CA LEU A 204 -19.94 -0.92 1.68
C LEU A 204 -18.67 -0.08 1.44
N ASN A 205 -18.14 0.60 2.44
CA ASN A 205 -16.88 1.34 2.31
C ASN A 205 -15.68 0.41 2.09
N VAL A 206 -15.62 -0.74 2.76
CA VAL A 206 -14.60 -1.77 2.52
C VAL A 206 -14.70 -2.30 1.09
N LEU A 207 -15.92 -2.60 0.62
CA LEU A 207 -16.17 -3.03 -0.75
C LEU A 207 -15.76 -1.95 -1.78
N CYS A 208 -16.12 -0.69 -1.55
CA CYS A 208 -15.71 0.44 -2.39
C CYS A 208 -14.19 0.58 -2.47
N GLN A 209 -13.49 0.42 -1.34
CA GLN A 209 -12.03 0.42 -1.33
C GLN A 209 -11.46 -0.72 -2.17
N ARG A 210 -12.01 -1.91 -2.08
CA ARG A 210 -11.55 -3.07 -2.84
C ARG A 210 -11.75 -2.88 -4.34
N ILE A 211 -12.91 -2.37 -4.76
CA ILE A 211 -13.19 -2.05 -6.17
C ILE A 211 -12.27 -0.93 -6.66
N TYR A 212 -12.03 0.11 -5.84
CA TYR A 212 -11.12 1.18 -6.17
C TYR A 212 -9.68 0.69 -6.39
N GLN A 213 -9.18 -0.20 -5.53
CA GLN A 213 -7.84 -0.81 -5.64
C GLN A 213 -7.62 -1.46 -7.01
N HIS A 214 -8.62 -2.21 -7.51
CA HIS A 214 -8.56 -2.86 -8.81
C HIS A 214 -8.81 -1.91 -9.99
N TYR A 215 -9.55 -0.83 -9.78
CA TYR A 215 -9.91 0.09 -10.86
C TYR A 215 -8.84 1.15 -11.14
N LYS A 216 -8.39 1.87 -10.12
CA LYS A 216 -7.48 3.03 -10.22
C LYS A 216 -6.42 3.11 -9.13
N GLY A 217 -6.54 2.33 -8.09
CA GLY A 217 -5.59 2.27 -6.99
C GLY A 217 -4.31 1.52 -7.33
N PHE A 218 -3.52 1.31 -6.31
CA PHE A 218 -2.26 0.57 -6.39
C PHE A 218 -2.41 -0.86 -5.86
N SER A 219 -3.52 -1.54 -6.23
CA SER A 219 -3.82 -2.90 -5.81
C SER A 219 -3.76 -3.07 -4.28
N SER A 220 -3.26 -4.19 -3.77
CA SER A 220 -3.21 -4.51 -2.33
C SER A 220 -2.42 -3.52 -1.48
N ILE A 221 -1.53 -2.72 -2.07
CA ILE A 221 -0.74 -1.72 -1.32
C ILE A 221 -1.40 -0.34 -1.22
N ASP A 222 -2.55 -0.14 -1.85
CA ASP A 222 -3.16 1.19 -2.01
C ASP A 222 -3.43 1.89 -0.66
N GLU A 223 -4.05 1.19 0.29
CA GLU A 223 -4.30 1.73 1.63
C GLU A 223 -3.01 1.84 2.46
N ILE A 224 -2.12 0.84 2.36
CA ILE A 224 -0.85 0.79 3.08
C ILE A 224 0.03 1.98 2.69
N ARG A 225 0.08 2.31 1.40
CA ARG A 225 0.84 3.44 0.89
C ARG A 225 0.38 4.77 1.52
N ASP A 226 -0.89 4.92 1.79
CA ASP A 226 -1.44 6.16 2.38
C ASP A 226 -1.15 6.28 3.88
N MET A 227 -0.79 5.18 4.58
CA MET A 227 -0.50 5.18 6.02
C MET A 227 0.84 5.84 6.37
N ASN A 228 1.00 6.21 7.65
CA ASN A 228 2.24 6.77 8.20
C ASN A 228 3.25 5.64 8.49
N ILE A 229 3.95 5.24 7.43
CA ILE A 229 5.06 4.27 7.44
C ILE A 229 6.27 4.89 6.71
N ASP A 230 7.46 4.34 6.91
CA ASP A 230 8.67 4.86 6.26
C ASP A 230 8.70 4.56 4.75
N GLY A 231 8.03 3.50 4.33
CA GLY A 231 7.93 3.13 2.91
C GLY A 231 7.23 1.80 2.67
N VAL A 232 7.02 1.49 1.40
CA VAL A 232 6.44 0.23 0.92
C VAL A 232 7.17 -0.22 -0.34
N SER A 233 7.34 -1.52 -0.52
CA SER A 233 7.91 -2.10 -1.73
C SER A 233 7.17 -3.38 -2.15
N GLY A 234 7.25 -3.70 -3.41
CA GLY A 234 6.67 -4.91 -3.99
C GLY A 234 7.52 -5.49 -5.10
N GLY A 235 7.45 -6.81 -5.29
CA GLY A 235 8.19 -7.53 -6.31
C GLY A 235 9.69 -7.64 -6.05
N VAL A 236 10.17 -7.35 -4.83
CA VAL A 236 11.61 -7.25 -4.50
C VAL A 236 12.25 -8.59 -4.15
N SER A 237 11.47 -9.61 -3.98
CA SER A 237 11.91 -10.98 -3.68
C SER A 237 10.92 -12.00 -4.25
N GLY A 238 11.32 -13.26 -4.30
CA GLY A 238 10.48 -14.33 -4.82
C GLY A 238 10.77 -14.68 -6.29
N LEU A 239 10.21 -15.79 -6.74
CA LEU A 239 10.41 -16.32 -8.08
C LEU A 239 9.51 -15.65 -9.12
N PRO A 240 10.02 -15.34 -10.32
CA PRO A 240 9.18 -14.83 -11.41
C PRO A 240 8.27 -15.93 -11.98
N GLU A 241 7.08 -15.57 -12.43
CA GLU A 241 6.14 -16.51 -13.08
C GLU A 241 6.73 -17.18 -14.33
N SER A 242 7.58 -16.46 -15.06
CA SER A 242 8.29 -17.00 -16.22
C SER A 242 9.19 -18.17 -15.86
N PHE A 243 9.90 -18.10 -14.74
CA PHE A 243 10.72 -19.19 -14.23
C PHE A 243 9.86 -20.38 -13.80
N LEU A 244 8.81 -20.15 -13.03
CA LEU A 244 7.88 -21.18 -12.58
C LEU A 244 7.22 -21.90 -13.77
N SER A 245 6.84 -21.15 -14.82
CA SER A 245 6.26 -21.72 -16.04
C SER A 245 7.25 -22.58 -16.84
N GLN A 246 8.53 -22.21 -16.86
CA GLN A 246 9.59 -23.00 -17.50
C GLN A 246 9.86 -24.30 -16.72
N VAL A 247 9.96 -24.23 -15.42
CA VAL A 247 10.16 -25.39 -14.54
C VAL A 247 8.99 -26.35 -14.65
N ALA A 248 7.73 -25.83 -14.71
CA ALA A 248 6.54 -26.64 -14.89
C ALA A 248 6.54 -27.47 -16.18
N GLN A 249 7.23 -27.00 -17.22
CA GLN A 249 7.31 -27.70 -18.49
C GLN A 249 8.48 -28.72 -18.55
N THR A 250 9.48 -28.55 -17.67
CA THR A 250 10.73 -29.34 -17.75
C THR A 250 10.91 -30.31 -16.60
N ASP A 251 10.44 -30.00 -15.41
CA ASP A 251 10.65 -30.80 -14.20
C ASP A 251 9.55 -30.60 -13.16
N SER A 252 8.57 -31.54 -13.14
CA SER A 252 7.46 -31.50 -12.18
C SER A 252 7.92 -31.73 -10.75
N ASP A 253 8.96 -32.56 -10.53
CA ASP A 253 9.44 -32.91 -9.19
C ASP A 253 10.11 -31.70 -8.52
N TYR A 254 10.74 -30.83 -9.31
CA TYR A 254 11.32 -29.59 -8.82
C TYR A 254 10.25 -28.55 -8.45
N LEU A 255 9.12 -28.52 -9.16
CA LEU A 255 7.97 -27.70 -8.78
C LEU A 255 7.36 -28.12 -7.45
N ASP A 256 7.27 -29.44 -7.22
CA ASP A 256 6.77 -29.96 -5.95
C ASP A 256 7.69 -29.57 -4.80
N GLN A 257 9.01 -29.61 -4.99
CA GLN A 257 9.99 -29.12 -4.01
C GLN A 257 9.85 -27.61 -3.75
N ILE A 258 9.67 -26.79 -4.79
CA ILE A 258 9.43 -25.32 -4.63
C ILE A 258 8.13 -25.09 -3.84
N SER A 259 7.09 -25.87 -4.13
CA SER A 259 5.81 -25.80 -3.44
C SER A 259 5.90 -26.23 -1.98
N GLU A 260 6.61 -27.34 -1.71
CA GLU A 260 6.85 -27.84 -0.34
C GLU A 260 7.68 -26.87 0.51
N HIS A 261 8.62 -26.13 -0.10
CA HIS A 261 9.45 -25.15 0.59
C HIS A 261 8.79 -23.76 0.70
N ASN A 262 7.53 -23.61 0.24
CA ASN A 262 6.79 -22.33 0.29
C ASN A 262 7.58 -21.14 -0.27
N VAL A 263 8.34 -21.35 -1.37
CA VAL A 263 9.10 -20.25 -1.97
C VAL A 263 8.14 -19.22 -2.55
N PRO A 264 8.15 -17.97 -2.07
CA PRO A 264 7.18 -16.97 -2.49
C PRO A 264 7.40 -16.60 -3.95
N ARG A 265 6.30 -16.33 -4.66
CA ARG A 265 6.34 -15.72 -5.99
C ARG A 265 6.64 -14.22 -5.87
N ALA A 266 7.14 -13.62 -6.94
CA ALA A 266 7.41 -12.18 -6.95
C ALA A 266 6.15 -11.33 -6.68
N CYS A 267 4.98 -11.75 -7.17
CA CYS A 267 3.72 -11.09 -6.90
C CYS A 267 3.25 -11.21 -5.43
N ASP A 268 3.80 -12.13 -4.63
CA ASP A 268 3.51 -12.31 -3.20
C ASP A 268 4.52 -11.54 -2.32
N SER A 269 5.44 -10.81 -2.93
CA SER A 269 6.50 -10.07 -2.24
C SER A 269 6.04 -8.63 -1.95
N ILE A 270 5.44 -8.42 -0.79
CA ILE A 270 5.04 -7.11 -0.31
C ILE A 270 5.72 -6.84 1.03
N TRP A 271 6.41 -5.70 1.11
CA TRP A 271 7.17 -5.29 2.27
C TRP A 271 6.83 -3.87 2.68
N ILE A 272 6.80 -3.61 3.98
CA ILE A 272 6.74 -2.26 4.54
C ILE A 272 8.04 -1.94 5.26
N MET A 273 8.41 -0.67 5.23
CA MET A 273 9.47 -0.13 6.07
C MET A 273 8.82 0.60 7.24
N PHE A 274 9.11 0.14 8.44
CA PHE A 274 8.54 0.70 9.66
C PHE A 274 9.62 0.83 10.74
N ARG A 275 9.89 2.04 11.18
CA ARG A 275 10.91 2.38 12.20
C ARG A 275 12.28 1.76 11.93
N GLY A 276 12.69 1.76 10.65
CA GLY A 276 13.96 1.20 10.21
C GLY A 276 13.99 -0.33 10.06
N LYS A 277 12.89 -1.03 10.31
CA LYS A 277 12.72 -2.45 10.06
C LYS A 277 12.03 -2.67 8.72
N SER A 278 12.44 -3.70 7.97
CA SER A 278 11.74 -4.17 6.78
C SER A 278 10.87 -5.35 7.18
N ILE A 279 9.56 -5.20 7.12
CA ILE A 279 8.57 -6.19 7.56
C ILE A 279 7.86 -6.75 6.33
N ARG A 280 7.90 -8.06 6.13
CA ARG A 280 7.18 -8.75 5.08
C ARG A 280 5.71 -8.94 5.48
N LEU A 281 4.79 -8.65 4.55
CA LEU A 281 3.36 -8.90 4.71
C LEU A 281 3.01 -10.20 3.97
N ALA A 282 3.20 -11.35 4.63
CA ALA A 282 3.06 -12.66 3.99
C ALA A 282 1.62 -13.02 3.61
N PHE A 283 0.64 -12.30 4.14
CA PHE A 283 -0.79 -12.48 3.87
C PHE A 283 -1.30 -11.66 2.67
N LEU A 284 -0.45 -10.80 2.08
CA LEU A 284 -0.82 -9.96 0.94
C LEU A 284 -0.14 -10.42 -0.33
N SER A 285 -0.88 -10.33 -1.44
CA SER A 285 -0.39 -10.61 -2.78
C SER A 285 -0.97 -9.61 -3.79
N PHE A 286 -0.25 -9.37 -4.88
CA PHE A 286 -0.82 -8.74 -6.08
C PHE A 286 -1.66 -9.74 -6.90
N GLY A 287 -1.64 -11.03 -6.54
CA GLY A 287 -2.34 -12.11 -7.24
C GLY A 287 -1.61 -12.56 -8.50
N THR A 288 -1.28 -11.65 -9.41
CA THR A 288 -0.61 -11.94 -10.69
C THR A 288 0.56 -10.99 -10.96
N GLU A 289 1.52 -11.44 -11.76
CA GLU A 289 2.62 -10.58 -12.22
C GLU A 289 2.11 -9.43 -13.11
N ALA A 290 1.00 -9.63 -13.82
CA ALA A 290 0.35 -8.60 -14.62
C ALA A 290 -0.16 -7.44 -13.74
N GLU A 291 -0.71 -7.73 -12.57
CA GLU A 291 -1.16 -6.72 -11.62
C GLU A 291 0.04 -5.97 -11.00
N LEU A 292 1.09 -6.68 -10.59
CA LEU A 292 2.34 -6.08 -10.12
C LEU A 292 2.94 -5.15 -11.17
N LYS A 293 3.00 -5.59 -12.44
CA LYS A 293 3.43 -4.77 -13.57
C LYS A 293 2.58 -3.51 -13.75
N SER A 294 1.25 -3.65 -13.63
CA SER A 294 0.31 -2.52 -13.70
C SER A 294 0.60 -1.49 -12.61
N VAL A 295 0.81 -1.93 -11.37
CA VAL A 295 1.20 -1.05 -10.25
C VAL A 295 2.52 -0.36 -10.55
N CYS A 296 3.55 -1.11 -10.95
CA CYS A 296 4.86 -0.58 -11.32
C CYS A 296 4.77 0.47 -12.42
N GLN A 297 3.93 0.24 -13.44
CA GLN A 297 3.75 1.17 -14.56
C GLN A 297 2.98 2.44 -14.20
N ASN A 298 2.21 2.43 -13.12
CA ASN A 298 1.37 3.56 -12.71
C ASN A 298 2.01 4.41 -11.61
N ILE A 299 2.72 3.81 -10.66
CA ILE A 299 3.15 4.46 -9.42
C ILE A 299 4.16 5.60 -9.61
N TYR A 300 4.89 5.64 -10.75
CA TYR A 300 5.90 6.67 -11.03
C TYR A 300 5.42 7.78 -11.97
N LYS A 301 4.14 7.83 -12.35
CA LYS A 301 3.62 8.71 -13.43
C LYS A 301 3.46 10.18 -13.08
N TYR A 302 3.74 10.59 -11.86
CA TYR A 302 3.59 11.99 -11.46
C TYR A 302 4.70 12.89 -12.03
N ASN A 303 4.37 14.15 -12.31
CA ASN A 303 5.25 15.24 -12.75
C ASN A 303 6.03 14.93 -14.04
N ASN A 304 7.22 14.36 -13.95
CA ASN A 304 8.08 14.03 -15.08
C ASN A 304 8.37 12.52 -15.16
N PRO A 305 7.40 11.72 -15.60
CA PRO A 305 7.54 10.25 -15.56
C PRO A 305 8.64 9.74 -16.48
N GLY A 306 8.89 10.41 -17.61
CA GLY A 306 9.74 9.90 -18.67
C GLY A 306 9.22 8.57 -19.23
N GLN A 307 10.05 7.86 -19.95
CA GLN A 307 9.72 6.56 -20.54
C GLN A 307 10.49 5.44 -19.85
N LEU A 308 9.79 4.39 -19.44
CA LEU A 308 10.34 3.13 -18.98
C LEU A 308 10.34 2.15 -20.18
N SER A 309 11.52 1.75 -20.62
CA SER A 309 11.70 0.90 -21.81
C SER A 309 12.76 -0.17 -21.56
N ASP A 310 12.98 -1.08 -22.49
CA ASP A 310 14.00 -2.13 -22.36
C ASP A 310 15.42 -1.55 -22.27
N THR A 311 15.66 -0.44 -22.96
CA THR A 311 16.94 0.28 -22.88
C THR A 311 17.08 1.14 -21.63
N ASN A 312 15.97 1.53 -21.00
CA ASN A 312 15.92 2.32 -19.78
C ASN A 312 15.08 1.57 -18.73
N GLY A 313 15.66 0.51 -18.16
CA GLY A 313 15.00 -0.49 -17.33
C GLY A 313 14.62 -0.04 -15.93
N TYR A 314 14.90 1.21 -15.53
CA TYR A 314 14.50 1.74 -14.22
C TYR A 314 14.03 3.19 -14.32
N LYS A 315 13.25 3.62 -13.31
CA LYS A 315 12.82 5.01 -13.13
C LYS A 315 12.88 5.41 -11.67
N ILE A 316 13.36 6.63 -11.46
CA ILE A 316 13.30 7.32 -10.18
C ILE A 316 12.43 8.55 -10.38
N ASN A 317 11.37 8.68 -9.58
CA ASN A 317 10.47 9.82 -9.64
C ASN A 317 9.92 10.15 -8.25
N GLU A 318 9.05 11.13 -8.18
CA GLU A 318 8.31 11.51 -6.97
C GLU A 318 6.81 11.29 -7.20
N MET A 319 6.07 11.02 -6.14
CA MET A 319 4.62 11.01 -6.12
C MET A 319 4.09 12.40 -5.70
N LYS A 320 2.80 12.65 -5.83
CA LYS A 320 2.20 13.94 -5.50
C LYS A 320 2.34 14.32 -4.01
N ASP A 321 2.40 13.35 -3.14
CA ASP A 321 2.64 13.51 -1.70
C ASP A 321 4.12 13.78 -1.34
N GLY A 322 5.02 13.85 -2.33
CA GLY A 322 6.46 14.02 -2.14
C GLY A 322 7.21 12.72 -1.84
N SER A 323 6.54 11.58 -1.81
CA SER A 323 7.19 10.28 -1.66
C SER A 323 8.07 9.99 -2.87
N ARG A 324 9.27 9.46 -2.64
CA ARG A 324 10.16 9.03 -3.72
C ARG A 324 9.82 7.61 -4.14
N VAL A 325 9.75 7.40 -5.43
CA VAL A 325 9.49 6.10 -6.03
C VAL A 325 10.63 5.68 -6.95
N VAL A 326 11.03 4.43 -6.83
CA VAL A 326 11.93 3.75 -7.77
C VAL A 326 11.17 2.57 -8.32
N VAL A 327 11.18 2.42 -9.64
CA VAL A 327 10.61 1.27 -10.35
C VAL A 327 11.69 0.64 -11.19
N VAL A 328 11.76 -0.68 -11.17
CA VAL A 328 12.69 -1.50 -11.97
C VAL A 328 11.87 -2.52 -12.74
N ARG A 329 12.25 -2.79 -13.99
CA ARG A 329 11.60 -3.77 -14.87
C ARG A 329 12.54 -4.90 -15.25
N PRO A 330 12.00 -6.04 -15.74
CA PRO A 330 12.80 -7.07 -16.40
C PRO A 330 13.63 -6.48 -17.53
N SER A 331 14.89 -6.64 -17.51
CA SER A 331 16.08 -6.21 -18.20
C SER A 331 17.17 -5.70 -17.23
N MET A 332 16.76 -5.15 -16.05
CA MET A 332 17.66 -4.75 -14.97
C MET A 332 17.37 -5.50 -13.66
N SER A 333 16.31 -6.27 -13.60
CA SER A 333 15.90 -7.14 -12.49
C SER A 333 15.25 -8.41 -13.06
N GLU A 334 15.10 -9.43 -12.28
CA GLU A 334 14.43 -10.68 -12.67
C GLU A 334 12.92 -10.48 -12.83
N THR A 335 12.35 -9.59 -12.02
CA THR A 335 10.90 -9.30 -11.98
C THR A 335 10.64 -7.80 -11.99
N TRP A 336 9.38 -7.40 -12.18
CA TRP A 336 8.95 -6.06 -11.89
C TRP A 336 9.02 -5.79 -10.40
N ALA A 337 9.68 -4.68 -10.01
CA ALA A 337 9.80 -4.28 -8.63
C ALA A 337 9.64 -2.76 -8.47
N PHE A 338 9.12 -2.36 -7.32
CA PHE A 338 9.06 -0.95 -6.96
C PHE A 338 9.43 -0.74 -5.48
N PHE A 339 9.91 0.47 -5.20
CA PHE A 339 10.19 0.96 -3.85
C PHE A 339 9.60 2.35 -3.71
N VAL A 340 8.75 2.55 -2.73
CA VAL A 340 8.26 3.87 -2.32
C VAL A 340 8.85 4.19 -0.98
N ARG A 341 9.55 5.32 -0.90
CA ARG A 341 10.06 5.86 0.36
C ARG A 341 9.29 7.13 0.69
N LYS A 342 8.60 7.09 1.80
CA LYS A 342 7.85 8.24 2.31
C LYS A 342 8.77 9.16 3.09
N PHE A 343 8.49 10.46 2.97
CA PHE A 343 9.17 11.51 3.73
C PHE A 343 8.25 12.14 4.77
N ASP A 344 7.11 11.53 4.99
CA ASP A 344 6.10 12.01 5.92
C ASP A 344 6.51 11.72 7.37
N VAL A 345 7.66 12.20 7.73
CA VAL A 345 7.99 12.36 9.12
C VAL A 345 7.11 13.51 9.61
N LYS A 346 6.23 13.27 10.59
CA LYS A 346 5.62 14.36 11.37
C LYS A 346 6.74 15.36 11.61
N ARG A 347 6.55 16.60 11.17
CA ARG A 347 7.57 17.65 11.27
C ARG A 347 7.97 17.77 12.74
N ALA A 348 9.04 17.08 13.08
CA ALA A 348 9.54 17.08 14.43
C ALA A 348 10.05 18.49 14.75
N THR A 349 9.74 19.01 15.92
CA THR A 349 10.32 20.25 16.42
C THR A 349 11.81 20.04 16.74
N LEU A 350 12.57 21.13 16.84
CA LEU A 350 13.98 21.02 17.21
C LEU A 350 14.14 20.36 18.59
N GLU A 351 13.23 20.61 19.52
CA GLU A 351 13.21 20.02 20.86
C GLU A 351 13.01 18.49 20.82
N GLN A 352 12.29 17.97 19.83
CA GLN A 352 12.08 16.54 19.63
C GLN A 352 13.29 15.84 18.97
N ILE A 353 14.03 16.59 18.17
CA ILE A 353 15.19 16.08 17.42
C ILE A 353 16.46 16.14 18.26
N ILE A 354 16.71 17.27 18.93
CA ILE A 354 17.90 17.52 19.73
C ILE A 354 17.64 17.03 21.15
N LYS A 355 18.25 15.90 21.53
CA LYS A 355 18.03 15.23 22.82
C LYS A 355 19.28 15.22 23.71
N ILE A 356 20.19 16.18 23.49
CA ILE A 356 21.42 16.29 24.26
C ILE A 356 21.21 17.18 25.52
N LYS A 357 22.11 17.08 26.49
CA LYS A 357 22.18 18.00 27.62
C LYS A 357 22.57 19.37 27.08
N GLY A 358 21.90 20.46 27.51
CA GLY A 358 22.10 21.79 26.92
C GLY A 358 21.39 22.01 25.57
N LYS A 359 20.33 21.26 25.32
CA LYS A 359 19.56 21.36 24.07
C LYS A 359 18.96 22.74 23.84
N ASP A 360 18.54 23.42 24.91
CA ASP A 360 17.79 24.66 24.83
C ASP A 360 18.70 25.80 24.32
N GLU A 361 19.95 25.87 24.82
CA GLU A 361 20.97 26.82 24.35
C GLU A 361 21.34 26.52 22.88
N ALA A 362 21.47 25.23 22.51
CA ALA A 362 21.80 24.85 21.14
C ALA A 362 20.65 25.22 20.16
N ILE A 363 19.39 25.04 20.57
CA ILE A 363 18.23 25.43 19.79
C ILE A 363 18.13 26.94 19.63
N GLU A 364 18.36 27.67 20.71
CA GLU A 364 18.36 29.13 20.70
C GLU A 364 19.46 29.70 19.80
N LEU A 365 20.68 29.17 19.90
CA LEU A 365 21.78 29.52 19.00
C LEU A 365 21.41 29.26 17.54
N LEU A 366 20.83 28.12 17.21
CA LEU A 366 20.37 27.80 15.85
C LEU A 366 19.32 28.83 15.37
N LYS A 367 18.34 29.17 16.21
CA LYS A 367 17.34 30.20 15.90
C LYS A 367 17.98 31.57 15.61
N TYR A 368 18.96 32.00 16.39
CA TYR A 368 19.68 33.25 16.13
C TYR A 368 20.51 33.21 14.85
N LEU A 369 21.21 32.11 14.58
CA LEU A 369 21.97 31.95 13.34
C LEU A 369 21.09 32.03 12.09
N VAL A 370 19.89 31.45 12.13
CA VAL A 370 18.94 31.55 11.02
C VAL A 370 18.40 32.96 10.89
N LYS A 371 17.97 33.60 11.98
CA LYS A 371 17.53 34.99 11.96
C LYS A 371 18.63 35.93 11.44
N GLY A 372 19.87 35.66 11.78
CA GLY A 372 21.04 36.40 11.28
C GLY A 372 21.45 36.03 9.86
N ALA A 373 20.67 35.24 9.12
CA ALA A 373 20.95 34.81 7.76
C ALA A 373 22.35 34.16 7.59
N ARG A 374 22.83 33.44 8.61
CA ARG A 374 24.12 32.75 8.56
C ARG A 374 24.04 31.43 7.82
N ILE A 375 25.12 31.05 7.16
CA ILE A 375 25.21 29.75 6.48
C ILE A 375 25.47 28.67 7.53
N ILE A 376 24.57 27.70 7.63
CA ILE A 376 24.68 26.57 8.57
C ILE A 376 24.87 25.30 7.76
N SER A 377 25.90 24.51 8.06
CA SER A 377 26.14 23.19 7.48
C SER A 377 25.78 22.11 8.48
N LEU A 378 24.88 21.20 8.07
CA LEU A 378 24.50 20.02 8.85
C LEU A 378 25.21 18.78 8.29
N THR A 379 26.14 18.23 9.06
CA THR A 379 26.89 17.03 8.69
C THR A 379 26.49 15.84 9.57
N GLY A 380 26.70 14.63 9.08
CA GLY A 380 26.41 13.42 9.85
C GLY A 380 26.27 12.20 8.93
N GLU A 381 26.19 11.01 9.52
CA GLU A 381 26.06 9.74 8.81
C GLU A 381 24.73 9.60 8.08
N GLN A 382 24.65 8.63 7.16
CA GLN A 382 23.40 8.32 6.47
C GLN A 382 22.36 7.78 7.48
N GLY A 383 21.14 8.33 7.45
CA GLY A 383 20.08 7.93 8.39
C GLY A 383 19.97 8.77 9.67
N CYS A 384 20.90 9.66 9.97
CA CYS A 384 20.90 10.49 11.20
C CYS A 384 19.89 11.66 11.18
N ARG A 385 18.79 11.56 10.42
CA ARG A 385 17.68 12.55 10.38
C ARG A 385 18.08 13.99 10.03
N LYS A 386 19.16 14.19 9.26
CA LYS A 386 19.62 15.52 8.84
C LYS A 386 18.52 16.38 8.17
N ASN A 387 17.68 15.74 7.36
CA ASN A 387 16.59 16.43 6.68
C ASN A 387 15.53 16.95 7.66
N ASN A 388 15.24 16.22 8.73
CA ASN A 388 14.28 16.65 9.74
C ASN A 388 14.79 17.90 10.47
N ASN A 389 16.09 17.99 10.72
CA ASN A 389 16.72 19.19 11.26
C ASN A 389 16.60 20.39 10.31
N ALA A 390 16.73 20.16 8.99
CA ALA A 390 16.67 21.22 7.99
C ALA A 390 15.23 21.71 7.68
N TYR A 391 14.21 20.86 7.90
CA TYR A 391 12.81 21.15 7.57
C TYR A 391 11.87 21.19 8.78
N GLY A 392 12.41 21.27 10.01
CA GLY A 392 11.61 21.39 11.22
C GLY A 392 10.63 22.58 11.17
N ASN A 393 9.51 22.50 11.91
CA ASN A 393 8.48 23.53 11.92
C ASN A 393 9.01 24.91 12.35
N ASP A 394 9.99 24.94 13.25
CA ASP A 394 10.58 26.17 13.76
C ASP A 394 11.31 26.98 12.68
N TRP A 395 11.96 26.28 11.73
CA TRP A 395 12.62 26.91 10.58
C TRP A 395 11.59 27.52 9.63
N LYS A 396 10.48 26.82 9.40
CA LYS A 396 9.40 27.29 8.53
C LYS A 396 8.69 28.51 9.13
N TYR A 397 8.50 28.52 10.44
CA TYR A 397 7.92 29.66 11.16
C TYR A 397 8.81 30.91 11.05
N ILE A 398 10.12 30.75 11.25
CA ILE A 398 11.10 31.84 11.11
C ILE A 398 11.13 32.39 9.68
N TRP A 399 10.97 31.51 8.67
CA TRP A 399 11.00 31.91 7.27
C TRP A 399 9.69 32.55 6.78
N ASN A 400 8.55 32.14 7.30
CA ASN A 400 7.26 32.70 6.87
C ASN A 400 6.93 34.04 7.52
N ASN A 401 7.45 34.31 8.70
CA ASN A 401 7.18 35.55 9.43
C ASN A 401 8.12 36.71 9.07
N GLU A 402 9.20 36.44 8.32
CA GLU A 402 10.12 37.46 7.83
C GLU A 402 10.37 37.29 6.32
N PRO A 403 9.55 37.90 5.47
CA PRO A 403 9.61 37.69 4.01
C PRO A 403 10.86 38.25 3.33
N SER A 404 11.71 39.03 4.04
CA SER A 404 12.94 39.62 3.50
C SER A 404 14.15 38.69 3.50
N TYR A 405 14.11 37.55 4.17
CA TYR A 405 15.22 36.62 4.23
C TYR A 405 15.18 35.58 3.12
N HIS A 406 16.12 35.69 2.19
CA HIS A 406 16.25 34.77 1.05
C HIS A 406 16.47 33.32 1.46
N ARG A 407 15.85 32.38 0.75
CA ARG A 407 15.85 30.90 0.89
C ARG A 407 17.23 30.21 0.86
N ASN A 408 18.32 30.95 1.00
CA ASN A 408 19.69 30.49 0.70
C ASN A 408 20.54 30.17 1.94
N CYS A 409 19.98 30.25 3.15
CA CYS A 409 20.82 30.24 4.36
C CYS A 409 21.07 28.84 4.95
N VAL A 410 20.35 27.79 4.56
CA VAL A 410 20.59 26.45 5.08
C VAL A 410 21.06 25.53 3.96
N ARG A 411 22.28 25.06 4.04
CA ARG A 411 22.84 24.01 3.18
C ARG A 411 22.88 22.70 3.93
N VAL A 412 22.26 21.65 3.39
CA VAL A 412 22.39 20.29 3.88
C VAL A 412 23.48 19.60 3.08
N ALA A 413 24.64 19.38 3.69
CA ALA A 413 25.70 18.59 3.09
C ALA A 413 25.57 17.13 3.53
N PHE A 414 25.52 16.21 2.58
CA PHE A 414 25.56 14.77 2.83
C PHE A 414 27.00 14.28 2.68
N GLU A 415 27.64 13.99 3.79
CA GLU A 415 28.93 13.32 3.77
C GLU A 415 28.69 11.80 3.79
N LYS A 416 29.05 11.13 2.70
CA LYS A 416 29.16 9.67 2.68
C LYS A 416 30.52 9.33 3.28
N ASN A 417 30.54 8.63 4.40
CA ASN A 417 31.73 7.95 4.86
C ASN A 417 32.06 6.83 3.86
N LEU A 418 32.82 7.18 2.86
CA LEU A 418 33.55 6.22 2.02
C LEU A 418 35.02 6.30 2.46
N SER A 419 35.52 5.22 3.02
CA SER A 419 36.95 5.01 3.02
C SER A 419 37.46 5.21 1.59
N ASN A 420 38.17 6.30 1.37
CA ASN A 420 38.94 6.66 0.17
C ASN A 420 38.30 7.29 -1.06
N LYS A 421 37.13 7.91 -1.05
CA LYS A 421 36.85 8.93 -2.11
C LYS A 421 35.73 9.89 -1.69
N LYS A 422 36.05 11.18 -1.62
CA LYS A 422 35.10 12.27 -1.38
C LYS A 422 34.22 12.48 -2.63
N HIS A 423 32.93 12.21 -2.53
CA HIS A 423 31.94 12.67 -3.50
C HIS A 423 30.87 13.49 -2.77
N LEU A 424 30.88 14.79 -3.00
CA LEU A 424 29.79 15.70 -2.64
C LEU A 424 28.65 15.50 -3.62
N ILE A 425 27.50 14.98 -3.17
CA ILE A 425 26.28 14.94 -3.96
C ILE A 425 25.38 16.06 -3.50
N ASN A 426 25.23 17.06 -4.37
CA ASN A 426 24.31 18.17 -4.20
C ASN A 426 22.89 17.74 -4.60
N ALA A 427 21.96 17.79 -3.68
CA ALA A 427 20.54 17.78 -4.00
C ALA A 427 20.02 19.23 -3.97
N TRP A 428 19.48 19.66 -5.11
CA TRP A 428 18.68 20.85 -5.39
C TRP A 428 19.40 22.14 -5.83
N ASN A 429 19.28 22.35 -7.14
CA ASN A 429 19.31 23.65 -7.85
C ASN A 429 20.54 24.56 -7.68
N TRP A 430 21.73 23.99 -7.78
CA TRP A 430 22.98 24.74 -7.81
C TRP A 430 23.09 25.70 -8.98
N ASN A 431 22.48 25.38 -10.13
CA ASN A 431 22.67 26.16 -11.36
C ASN A 431 22.11 27.58 -11.26
N SER A 432 20.97 27.78 -10.56
CA SER A 432 20.36 29.12 -10.44
C SER A 432 21.04 29.98 -9.36
N ILE A 433 21.63 29.38 -8.34
CA ILE A 433 22.29 30.10 -7.24
C ILE A 433 23.70 30.53 -7.62
N TRP A 434 24.45 29.69 -8.32
CA TRP A 434 25.80 29.99 -8.79
C TRP A 434 25.80 31.09 -9.82
N THR A 435 24.90 31.06 -10.79
CA THR A 435 24.80 32.09 -11.83
C THR A 435 24.44 33.46 -11.26
N ARG A 436 23.64 33.52 -10.19
CA ARG A 436 23.25 34.77 -9.51
C ARG A 436 24.33 35.32 -8.57
N LEU A 437 25.12 34.46 -7.90
CA LEU A 437 26.11 34.91 -6.94
C LEU A 437 27.49 35.25 -7.56
N PHE A 438 27.84 34.61 -8.66
CA PHE A 438 29.22 34.71 -9.19
C PHE A 438 29.30 35.05 -10.69
N GLY A 439 28.19 35.22 -11.40
CA GLY A 439 28.14 35.79 -12.74
C GLY A 439 28.96 35.10 -13.83
N ARG A 440 29.34 33.81 -13.66
CA ARG A 440 30.15 33.07 -14.64
C ARG A 440 29.68 31.63 -14.83
N SER A 441 29.82 31.11 -16.05
CA SER A 441 29.48 29.77 -16.44
C SER A 441 30.41 28.70 -15.88
N LYS A 442 29.92 27.46 -15.79
CA LYS A 442 30.48 26.30 -15.07
C LYS A 442 31.83 25.75 -15.54
N GLU A 443 32.42 26.26 -16.59
CA GLU A 443 33.44 25.52 -17.33
C GLU A 443 34.84 25.49 -16.71
N ASN A 444 35.13 26.24 -15.62
CA ASN A 444 36.50 26.42 -15.18
C ASN A 444 36.85 26.17 -13.69
N TRP A 445 36.08 25.30 -12.99
CA TRP A 445 36.47 24.99 -11.61
C TRP A 445 36.68 23.49 -11.37
N ARG A 446 37.95 23.10 -11.22
CA ARG A 446 38.34 21.82 -10.60
C ARG A 446 38.33 22.01 -9.09
N PHE A 447 37.67 21.09 -8.41
CA PHE A 447 37.65 21.05 -6.95
C PHE A 447 38.86 20.28 -6.39
N CYS A 448 39.52 20.85 -5.43
CA CYS A 448 40.43 20.15 -4.53
C CYS A 448 39.66 19.37 -3.48
#